data_19f1c0f7b9794ac61bab8fb9f1e54c6d
#
_entry.id   19f1c0f7b9794ac61bab8fb9f1e54c6d
#
_cell.length_a   1.000
_cell.length_b   1.000
_cell.length_c   1.000
_cell.angle_alpha   90.00
_cell.angle_beta   90.00
_cell.angle_gamma   90.00
#
_symmetry.space_group_name_H-M   'P 1'
#
loop_
_entity.id
_entity.type
_entity.pdbx_description
1 polymer ?
#
loop_
_entity_poly.entity_id
_entity_poly.type
_entity_poly.pdbx_seq_one_letter_code
_entity_poly.pdbx_strand_id
1 'polypeptide(L)'
;MKKIMLITLGAAALMLSSCATVLTGTSDDITFNSTPGGAKIMIDGLEVGQTPAVVTVKRPGNKTTKVTLQMKGYEDRSFALSSKFNMFSCCNGSNLLGWAIDFVTGSLFKYDKTNYKMELEPMAFNLEELKKDQDGNFIVPEILNRTVLVVDQERELEYRFQ
;
A
#
# COMPACT_ATOMS: atom_id res chain seq x y z
N MET A 1 -9.65 -51.79 17.78
CA MET A 1 -9.06 -51.30 16.52
C MET A 1 -9.68 -49.99 16.03
N LYS A 2 -11.04 -49.86 15.91
CA LYS A 2 -11.68 -48.59 15.47
C LYS A 2 -11.36 -47.35 16.33
N LYS A 3 -11.27 -47.52 17.66
CA LYS A 3 -10.93 -46.38 18.58
C LYS A 3 -9.49 -45.88 18.39
N ILE A 4 -8.55 -46.81 18.17
CA ILE A 4 -7.14 -46.44 17.93
C ILE A 4 -7.02 -45.72 16.57
N MET A 5 -7.73 -46.22 15.55
CA MET A 5 -7.74 -45.59 14.23
C MET A 5 -8.35 -44.18 14.26
N LEU A 6 -9.37 -43.90 15.08
CA LEU A 6 -9.94 -42.58 15.27
C LEU A 6 -8.97 -41.62 16.00
N ILE A 7 -8.23 -42.12 17.00
CA ILE A 7 -7.23 -41.32 17.73
C ILE A 7 -6.05 -41.01 16.82
N THR A 8 -5.57 -41.92 16.01
CA THR A 8 -4.47 -41.67 15.06
C THR A 8 -4.90 -40.74 13.94
N LEU A 9 -6.14 -40.81 13.46
CA LEU A 9 -6.66 -39.88 12.47
C LEU A 9 -6.82 -38.48 13.03
N GLY A 10 -7.29 -38.34 14.29
CA GLY A 10 -7.38 -37.04 14.98
C GLY A 10 -6.01 -36.41 15.24
N ALA A 11 -5.02 -37.21 15.66
CA ALA A 11 -3.64 -36.70 15.85
C ALA A 11 -3.00 -36.30 14.52
N ALA A 12 -3.24 -37.02 13.43
CA ALA A 12 -2.76 -36.64 12.10
C ALA A 12 -3.40 -35.36 11.60
N ALA A 13 -4.66 -35.08 11.89
CA ALA A 13 -5.33 -33.85 11.53
C ALA A 13 -4.73 -32.62 12.26
N LEU A 14 -4.29 -32.75 13.51
CA LEU A 14 -3.64 -31.71 14.27
C LEU A 14 -2.23 -31.35 13.74
N MET A 15 -1.54 -32.34 13.12
CA MET A 15 -0.24 -32.12 12.51
C MET A 15 -0.31 -31.39 11.13
N LEU A 16 -1.51 -31.25 10.56
CA LEU A 16 -1.74 -30.64 9.26
C LEU A 16 -1.86 -29.08 9.36
N SER A 17 -1.97 -28.52 10.58
CA SER A 17 -2.00 -27.08 10.73
C SER A 17 -0.63 -26.48 10.45
N SER A 18 -0.55 -25.57 9.46
CA SER A 18 0.68 -24.83 9.16
C SER A 18 1.05 -23.88 10.29
N CYS A 19 2.25 -24.00 10.84
CA CYS A 19 2.74 -23.11 11.88
C CYS A 19 2.77 -21.65 11.43
N ALA A 20 3.14 -21.36 10.20
CA ALA A 20 3.22 -20.00 9.70
C ALA A 20 1.83 -19.35 9.64
N THR A 21 0.85 -20.03 9.09
CA THR A 21 -0.53 -19.51 9.00
C THR A 21 -1.14 -19.27 10.37
N VAL A 22 -0.93 -20.19 11.32
CA VAL A 22 -1.51 -20.09 12.67
C VAL A 22 -0.81 -19.01 13.52
N LEU A 23 0.54 -18.95 13.44
CA LEU A 23 1.33 -18.05 14.30
C LEU A 23 1.43 -16.63 13.76
N THR A 24 1.47 -16.43 12.46
CA THR A 24 1.74 -15.11 11.87
C THR A 24 0.60 -14.54 11.04
N GLY A 25 -0.47 -15.32 10.85
CA GLY A 25 -1.62 -14.93 10.03
C GLY A 25 -1.29 -14.81 8.54
N THR A 26 -2.25 -14.28 7.77
CA THR A 26 -2.20 -14.14 6.31
C THR A 26 -2.24 -12.69 5.83
N SER A 27 -2.22 -11.72 6.74
CA SER A 27 -2.24 -10.28 6.46
C SER A 27 -1.28 -9.54 7.38
N ASP A 28 -0.91 -8.34 6.99
CA ASP A 28 -0.09 -7.42 7.78
C ASP A 28 -0.73 -6.03 7.77
N ASP A 29 -0.64 -5.31 8.88
CA ASP A 29 -1.09 -3.92 8.99
C ASP A 29 0.02 -2.99 8.51
N ILE A 30 -0.29 -2.17 7.52
CA ILE A 30 0.65 -1.26 6.87
C ILE A 30 0.16 0.18 7.04
N THR A 31 1.03 1.02 7.58
CA THR A 31 0.78 2.45 7.75
C THR A 31 1.25 3.21 6.51
N PHE A 32 0.34 3.97 5.91
CA PHE A 32 0.62 4.86 4.79
C PHE A 32 0.49 6.32 5.23
N ASN A 33 1.56 7.08 5.02
CA ASN A 33 1.59 8.52 5.23
C ASN A 33 2.02 9.21 3.94
N SER A 34 1.47 10.38 3.67
CA SER A 34 1.92 11.24 2.58
C SER A 34 2.10 12.69 3.05
N THR A 35 2.94 13.41 2.34
CA THR A 35 3.07 14.85 2.45
C THR A 35 2.80 15.44 1.06
N PRO A 36 1.71 16.22 0.91
CA PRO A 36 0.67 16.52 1.88
C PRO A 36 -0.21 15.31 2.22
N GLY A 37 -0.91 15.36 3.35
CA GLY A 37 -1.86 14.33 3.78
C GLY A 37 -3.17 14.40 2.98
N GLY A 38 -3.98 13.32 3.07
CA GLY A 38 -5.28 13.25 2.39
C GLY A 38 -5.21 12.60 0.99
N ALA A 39 -4.08 12.00 0.63
CA ALA A 39 -3.98 11.23 -0.62
C ALA A 39 -4.80 9.95 -0.54
N LYS A 40 -5.52 9.61 -1.60
CA LYS A 40 -6.22 8.33 -1.75
C LYS A 40 -5.21 7.21 -1.88
N ILE A 41 -5.45 6.12 -1.15
CA ILE A 41 -4.63 4.93 -1.18
C ILE A 41 -5.33 3.91 -2.06
N MET A 42 -4.68 3.56 -3.18
CA MET A 42 -5.14 2.53 -4.10
C MET A 42 -4.23 1.31 -3.97
N ILE A 43 -4.81 0.14 -3.67
CA ILE A 43 -4.07 -1.14 -3.65
C ILE A 43 -4.60 -2.01 -4.78
N ASP A 44 -3.73 -2.39 -5.71
CA ASP A 44 -4.07 -3.17 -6.91
C ASP A 44 -5.28 -2.59 -7.68
N GLY A 45 -5.41 -1.26 -7.68
CA GLY A 45 -6.48 -0.52 -8.36
C GLY A 45 -7.75 -0.30 -7.54
N LEU A 46 -7.82 -0.78 -6.28
CA LEU A 46 -8.95 -0.58 -5.39
C LEU A 46 -8.64 0.52 -4.36
N GLU A 47 -9.54 1.48 -4.17
CA GLU A 47 -9.44 2.50 -3.12
C GLU A 47 -9.71 1.86 -1.76
N VAL A 48 -8.76 1.98 -0.83
CA VAL A 48 -8.82 1.37 0.50
C VAL A 48 -8.82 2.40 1.63
N GLY A 49 -8.59 3.67 1.34
CA GLY A 49 -8.60 4.75 2.33
C GLY A 49 -7.84 5.99 1.88
N GLN A 50 -7.54 6.86 2.83
CA GLN A 50 -6.78 8.11 2.61
C GLN A 50 -5.70 8.27 3.66
N THR A 51 -4.55 8.83 3.26
CA THR A 51 -3.43 9.10 4.17
C THR A 51 -3.74 10.24 5.16
N PRO A 52 -3.28 10.13 6.43
CA PRO A 52 -2.62 8.99 7.04
C PRO A 52 -3.60 7.87 7.40
N ALA A 53 -3.28 6.62 7.08
CA ALA A 53 -4.11 5.48 7.44
C ALA A 53 -3.27 4.21 7.70
N VAL A 54 -3.83 3.32 8.52
CA VAL A 54 -3.36 1.94 8.69
C VAL A 54 -4.31 1.04 7.91
N VAL A 55 -3.77 0.27 6.98
CA VAL A 55 -4.54 -0.63 6.12
C VAL A 55 -4.06 -2.06 6.33
N THR A 56 -5.00 -2.96 6.60
CA THR A 56 -4.72 -4.40 6.67
C THR A 56 -4.61 -4.95 5.26
N VAL A 57 -3.40 -5.34 4.86
CA VAL A 57 -3.11 -5.83 3.51
C VAL A 57 -2.85 -7.33 3.56
N LYS A 58 -3.57 -8.07 2.71
CA LYS A 58 -3.33 -9.52 2.57
C LYS A 58 -1.91 -9.75 2.02
N ARG A 59 -1.23 -10.74 2.58
CA ARG A 59 0.12 -11.09 2.12
C ARG A 59 0.13 -11.52 0.65
N PRO A 60 1.17 -11.15 -0.10
CA PRO A 60 1.15 -11.20 -1.56
C PRO A 60 1.21 -12.63 -2.13
N GLY A 61 1.59 -13.62 -1.32
CA GLY A 61 1.89 -14.95 -1.84
C GLY A 61 3.01 -14.87 -2.88
N ASN A 62 2.69 -15.24 -4.12
CA ASN A 62 3.61 -15.16 -5.27
C ASN A 62 3.41 -13.90 -6.13
N LYS A 63 2.67 -12.89 -5.65
CA LYS A 63 2.36 -11.68 -6.42
C LYS A 63 3.00 -10.46 -5.78
N THR A 64 3.25 -9.44 -6.56
CA THR A 64 3.68 -8.13 -6.06
C THR A 64 2.45 -7.24 -5.86
N THR A 65 2.24 -6.74 -4.67
CA THR A 65 1.16 -5.79 -4.37
C THR A 65 1.60 -4.38 -4.75
N LYS A 66 0.87 -3.74 -5.66
CA LYS A 66 1.12 -2.37 -6.10
C LYS A 66 0.24 -1.40 -5.30
N VAL A 67 0.87 -0.37 -4.77
CA VAL A 67 0.18 0.75 -4.11
C VAL A 67 0.36 1.99 -4.96
N THR A 68 -0.72 2.76 -5.13
CA THR A 68 -0.69 4.08 -5.77
C THR A 68 -1.34 5.08 -4.83
N LEU A 69 -0.62 6.16 -4.56
CA LEU A 69 -1.16 7.32 -3.84
C LEU A 69 -1.60 8.35 -4.88
N GLN A 70 -2.85 8.78 -4.78
CA GLN A 70 -3.46 9.74 -5.71
C GLN A 70 -3.99 10.94 -4.95
N MET A 71 -3.64 12.13 -5.39
CA MET A 71 -4.14 13.37 -4.83
C MET A 71 -4.35 14.40 -5.91
N LYS A 72 -5.48 15.12 -5.84
CA LYS A 72 -5.82 16.14 -6.82
C LYS A 72 -4.76 17.26 -6.84
N GLY A 73 -4.18 17.52 -8.00
CA GLY A 73 -3.12 18.51 -8.18
C GLY A 73 -1.70 18.01 -7.92
N TYR A 74 -1.54 16.73 -7.67
CA TYR A 74 -0.25 16.06 -7.46
C TYR A 74 -0.09 14.89 -8.42
N GLU A 75 1.15 14.53 -8.69
CA GLU A 75 1.45 13.36 -9.50
C GLU A 75 1.14 12.06 -8.74
N ASP A 76 0.59 11.09 -9.46
CA ASP A 76 0.31 9.77 -8.90
C ASP A 76 1.62 9.05 -8.52
N ARG A 77 1.77 8.73 -7.24
CA ARG A 77 2.95 8.03 -6.75
C ARG A 77 2.67 6.55 -6.62
N SER A 78 3.24 5.73 -7.51
CA SER A 78 3.11 4.27 -7.51
C SER A 78 4.37 3.59 -7.00
N PHE A 79 4.20 2.59 -6.14
CA PHE A 79 5.31 1.75 -5.65
C PHE A 79 4.81 0.34 -5.33
N ALA A 80 5.75 -0.59 -5.23
CA ALA A 80 5.47 -1.96 -4.85
C ALA A 80 5.79 -2.17 -3.37
N LEU A 81 4.94 -2.93 -2.67
CA LEU A 81 5.23 -3.34 -1.31
C LEU A 81 6.32 -4.41 -1.32
N SER A 82 7.39 -4.15 -0.57
CA SER A 82 8.49 -5.09 -0.40
C SER A 82 8.10 -6.23 0.52
N SER A 83 8.31 -7.46 0.10
CA SER A 83 8.03 -8.65 0.89
C SER A 83 9.32 -9.46 1.12
N LYS A 84 9.37 -10.18 2.22
CA LYS A 84 10.45 -11.10 2.57
C LYS A 84 9.90 -12.44 2.99
N PHE A 85 10.75 -13.45 2.90
CA PHE A 85 10.40 -14.80 3.33
C PHE A 85 10.08 -14.84 4.83
N ASN A 86 9.00 -15.52 5.17
CA ASN A 86 8.57 -15.69 6.55
C ASN A 86 9.33 -16.86 7.20
N MET A 87 10.23 -16.55 8.14
CA MET A 87 11.05 -17.55 8.80
C MET A 87 10.26 -18.65 9.53
N PHE A 88 9.05 -18.32 9.99
CA PHE A 88 8.16 -19.33 10.62
C PHE A 88 7.70 -20.41 9.66
N SER A 89 7.75 -20.19 8.35
CA SER A 89 7.48 -21.25 7.36
C SER A 89 8.53 -22.35 7.38
N CYS A 90 9.73 -22.08 7.90
CA CYS A 90 10.76 -23.10 8.08
C CYS A 90 10.38 -24.19 9.13
N CYS A 91 9.48 -23.85 10.07
CA CYS A 91 8.99 -24.81 11.07
C CYS A 91 8.26 -25.99 10.42
N ASN A 92 7.79 -25.83 9.17
CA ASN A 92 7.15 -26.87 8.38
C ASN A 92 8.13 -27.71 7.56
N GLY A 93 9.44 -27.62 7.82
CA GLY A 93 10.51 -28.15 6.97
C GLY A 93 10.49 -29.65 6.71
N SER A 94 9.70 -30.44 7.45
CA SER A 94 9.48 -31.87 7.21
C SER A 94 8.09 -32.18 6.63
N ASN A 95 7.22 -31.18 6.48
CA ASN A 95 5.85 -31.40 6.04
C ASN A 95 5.54 -30.64 4.73
N LEU A 96 5.60 -31.35 3.62
CA LEU A 96 5.33 -30.82 2.28
C LEU A 96 3.91 -30.23 2.16
N LEU A 97 2.93 -30.82 2.86
CA LEU A 97 1.56 -30.31 2.88
C LEU A 97 1.45 -28.97 3.61
N GLY A 98 2.18 -28.76 4.70
CA GLY A 98 2.25 -27.48 5.41
C GLY A 98 2.80 -26.38 4.52
N TRP A 99 3.85 -26.67 3.75
CA TRP A 99 4.41 -25.75 2.76
C TRP A 99 3.41 -25.37 1.66
N ALA A 100 2.65 -26.36 1.16
CA ALA A 100 1.62 -26.11 0.16
C ALA A 100 0.51 -25.18 0.71
N ILE A 101 0.09 -25.38 1.95
CA ILE A 101 -0.90 -24.54 2.63
C ILE A 101 -0.34 -23.12 2.80
N ASP A 102 0.88 -22.96 3.29
CA ASP A 102 1.52 -21.65 3.49
C ASP A 102 1.70 -20.90 2.15
N PHE A 103 1.97 -21.63 1.07
CA PHE A 103 2.05 -21.06 -0.26
C PHE A 103 0.68 -20.53 -0.74
N VAL A 104 -0.36 -21.35 -0.62
CA VAL A 104 -1.72 -20.98 -1.06
C VAL A 104 -2.30 -19.84 -0.21
N THR A 105 -2.05 -19.87 1.10
CA THR A 105 -2.52 -18.81 2.03
C THR A 105 -1.71 -17.52 1.95
N GLY A 106 -0.51 -17.55 1.33
CA GLY A 106 0.42 -16.44 1.29
C GLY A 106 1.28 -16.28 2.53
N SER A 107 1.19 -17.18 3.50
CA SER A 107 1.95 -17.11 4.76
C SER A 107 3.45 -17.33 4.60
N LEU A 108 3.90 -17.85 3.44
CA LEU A 108 5.33 -17.97 3.10
C LEU A 108 6.06 -16.64 3.09
N PHE A 109 5.36 -15.56 2.78
CA PHE A 109 5.93 -14.22 2.71
C PHE A 109 5.22 -13.29 3.68
N LYS A 110 5.95 -12.31 4.15
CA LYS A 110 5.37 -11.17 4.88
C LYS A 110 5.98 -9.87 4.38
N TYR A 111 5.27 -8.76 4.58
CA TYR A 111 5.81 -7.47 4.19
C TYR A 111 7.03 -7.11 5.06
N ASP A 112 8.08 -6.61 4.40
CA ASP A 112 9.33 -6.24 5.06
C ASP A 112 9.19 -4.91 5.80
N LYS A 113 8.46 -3.97 5.19
CA LYS A 113 8.17 -2.66 5.76
C LYS A 113 6.70 -2.52 6.05
N THR A 114 6.38 -1.99 7.22
CA THR A 114 5.00 -1.73 7.67
C THR A 114 4.69 -0.23 7.76
N ASN A 115 5.65 0.64 7.46
CA ASN A 115 5.46 2.08 7.48
C ASN A 115 6.07 2.69 6.21
N TYR A 116 5.21 3.31 5.41
CA TYR A 116 5.56 4.01 4.18
C TYR A 116 5.24 5.50 4.35
N LYS A 117 6.26 6.34 4.16
CA LYS A 117 6.12 7.80 4.09
C LYS A 117 6.51 8.23 2.69
N MET A 118 5.62 8.94 2.00
CA MET A 118 5.82 9.38 0.63
C MET A 118 5.57 10.88 0.53
N GLU A 119 6.45 11.56 -0.17
CA GLU A 119 6.22 12.92 -0.61
C GLU A 119 5.57 12.88 -1.99
N LEU A 120 4.50 13.64 -2.16
CA LEU A 120 3.80 13.79 -3.42
C LEU A 120 4.33 15.06 -4.09
N GLU A 121 4.71 14.95 -5.34
CA GLU A 121 5.18 16.07 -6.13
C GLU A 121 3.98 16.78 -6.74
N PRO A 122 3.89 18.13 -6.66
CA PRO A 122 2.85 18.87 -7.35
C PRO A 122 2.94 18.56 -8.85
N MET A 123 1.77 18.42 -9.49
CA MET A 123 1.72 18.22 -10.93
C MET A 123 2.35 19.43 -11.63
N ALA A 124 3.42 19.20 -12.40
CA ALA A 124 4.05 20.26 -13.18
C ALA A 124 3.07 20.74 -14.25
N PHE A 125 2.71 22.02 -14.17
CA PHE A 125 1.83 22.64 -15.14
C PHE A 125 2.67 23.36 -16.20
N ASN A 126 2.48 23.01 -17.46
CA ASN A 126 3.08 23.73 -18.55
C ASN A 126 2.22 24.97 -18.86
N LEU A 127 2.74 26.17 -18.55
CA LEU A 127 2.03 27.45 -18.79
C LEU A 127 1.65 27.63 -20.26
N GLU A 128 2.32 26.96 -21.18
CA GLU A 128 2.02 27.01 -22.61
C GLU A 128 0.71 26.29 -22.99
N GLU A 129 0.23 25.36 -22.16
CA GLU A 129 -1.04 24.62 -22.38
C GLU A 129 -2.26 25.35 -21.82
N LEU A 130 -2.08 26.44 -21.08
CA LEU A 130 -3.20 27.22 -20.55
C LEU A 130 -3.97 27.90 -21.69
N LYS A 131 -5.26 27.59 -21.80
CA LYS A 131 -6.16 28.28 -22.69
C LYS A 131 -6.28 29.75 -22.25
N LYS A 132 -6.20 30.67 -23.22
CA LYS A 132 -6.52 32.07 -23.00
C LYS A 132 -7.99 32.32 -23.27
N ASP A 133 -8.58 33.18 -22.47
CA ASP A 133 -9.92 33.75 -22.76
C ASP A 133 -9.87 34.74 -23.93
N GLN A 134 -11.04 35.28 -24.30
CA GLN A 134 -11.15 36.24 -25.40
C GLN A 134 -10.41 37.59 -25.12
N ASP A 135 -10.15 37.86 -23.85
CA ASP A 135 -9.44 39.04 -23.37
C ASP A 135 -7.93 38.84 -23.20
N GLY A 136 -7.44 37.63 -23.51
CA GLY A 136 -6.01 37.28 -23.45
C GLY A 136 -5.52 36.82 -22.09
N ASN A 137 -6.39 36.71 -21.08
CA ASN A 137 -6.04 36.22 -19.75
C ASN A 137 -5.98 34.70 -19.73
N PHE A 138 -5.05 34.15 -18.96
CA PHE A 138 -4.95 32.70 -18.80
C PHE A 138 -6.11 32.15 -17.96
N ILE A 139 -6.87 31.17 -18.51
CA ILE A 139 -7.86 30.41 -17.75
C ILE A 139 -7.12 29.42 -16.86
N VAL A 140 -6.94 29.78 -15.61
CA VAL A 140 -6.27 28.94 -14.62
C VAL A 140 -7.28 27.90 -14.10
N PRO A 141 -7.06 26.59 -14.30
CA PRO A 141 -7.93 25.57 -13.70
C PRO A 141 -7.97 25.73 -12.18
N GLU A 142 -9.13 25.50 -11.56
CA GLU A 142 -9.33 25.61 -10.10
C GLU A 142 -8.32 24.78 -9.29
N ILE A 143 -7.82 23.69 -9.89
CA ILE A 143 -6.78 22.84 -9.31
C ILE A 143 -5.47 23.61 -9.13
N LEU A 144 -5.09 24.40 -10.13
CA LEU A 144 -3.85 25.16 -10.12
C LEU A 144 -3.92 26.30 -9.09
N ASN A 145 -5.07 26.97 -9.01
CA ASN A 145 -5.29 28.08 -8.08
C ASN A 145 -5.11 27.65 -6.61
N ARG A 146 -5.50 26.41 -6.28
CA ARG A 146 -5.30 25.85 -4.94
C ARG A 146 -3.86 25.40 -4.65
N THR A 147 -3.16 24.90 -5.67
CA THR A 147 -1.80 24.39 -5.53
C THR A 147 -0.78 25.54 -5.50
N VAL A 148 -0.99 26.57 -6.30
CA VAL A 148 -0.17 27.78 -6.30
C VAL A 148 -0.29 28.55 -4.99
N LEU A 149 -1.48 28.63 -4.39
CA LEU A 149 -1.66 29.25 -3.08
C LEU A 149 -0.89 28.55 -1.95
N VAL A 150 -0.67 27.23 -2.07
CA VAL A 150 0.11 26.49 -1.06
C VAL A 150 1.61 26.63 -1.27
N VAL A 151 2.07 26.77 -2.52
CA VAL A 151 3.50 26.94 -2.84
C VAL A 151 3.97 28.39 -2.60
N ASP A 152 3.11 29.38 -2.83
CA ASP A 152 3.48 30.80 -2.71
C ASP A 152 3.25 31.41 -1.33
N GLN A 153 2.77 30.64 -0.33
CA GLN A 153 2.66 31.19 1.04
C GLN A 153 4.02 31.65 1.61
N GLU A 154 5.13 31.12 1.11
CA GLU A 154 6.47 31.63 1.45
C GLU A 154 6.97 32.74 0.53
N ARG A 155 6.41 32.92 -0.69
CA ARG A 155 6.80 33.96 -1.64
C ARG A 155 5.88 35.19 -1.66
N GLU A 156 4.66 35.10 -1.19
CA GLU A 156 3.71 36.21 -1.16
C GLU A 156 4.16 37.39 -0.27
N LEU A 157 5.15 37.16 0.58
CA LEU A 157 5.77 38.21 1.38
C LEU A 157 6.73 39.12 0.58
N GLU A 158 7.24 38.66 -0.57
CA GLU A 158 8.20 39.46 -1.38
C GLU A 158 7.53 40.41 -2.39
N TYR A 159 6.30 40.13 -2.83
CA TYR A 159 5.60 40.96 -3.83
C TYR A 159 4.70 42.06 -3.24
N ARG A 160 4.54 42.12 -1.92
CA ARG A 160 3.74 43.14 -1.24
C ARG A 160 4.49 44.46 -0.92
N PHE A 161 5.76 44.54 -1.26
CA PHE A 161 6.62 45.67 -0.93
C PHE A 161 7.23 46.37 -2.15
N GLN A 162 6.61 46.29 -3.34
CA GLN A 162 6.92 47.14 -4.47
C GLN A 162 5.78 48.08 -4.81
#